data_a6c1f9972d8442f26ebcf9b00ad609fa
#
_entry.id   a6c1f9972d8442f26ebcf9b00ad609fa
#
_cell.length_a   1.000
_cell.length_b   1.000
_cell.length_c   1.000
_cell.angle_alpha   90.00
_cell.angle_beta   90.00
_cell.angle_gamma   90.00
#
_symmetry.space_group_name_H-M   'P 1'
#
loop_
_entity.id
_entity.type
_entity.pdbx_description
1 polymer ?
#
loop_
_entity_poly.entity_id
_entity_poly.type
_entity_poly.pdbx_seq_one_letter_code
_entity_poly.pdbx_strand_id
1 'polypeptide(L)'
;PIAQFQAIAFKLADMATEIDAARLLVLRAAWMMDQGKNPIQEASMAKLFASEVAVRVSREAMQIHGGYGQMREFPVGRFHRDALVYVVGEGTSEIQRQIIAKQMGLGG
;
A
#
# COMPACT_ATOMS: atom_id res chain seq x y z
N PRO A 1 -1.81 -13.00 27.01
CA PRO A 1 -1.78 -14.44 26.75
C PRO A 1 -1.28 -14.81 25.37
N ILE A 2 -1.01 -16.07 25.18
CA ILE A 2 -0.40 -16.61 23.96
C ILE A 2 -1.22 -16.28 22.73
N ALA A 3 -2.53 -16.37 22.78
CA ALA A 3 -3.41 -16.11 21.65
C ALA A 3 -3.29 -14.67 21.15
N GLN A 4 -3.11 -13.71 22.05
CA GLN A 4 -2.90 -12.31 21.66
C GLN A 4 -1.55 -12.12 20.98
N PHE A 5 -0.49 -12.74 21.50
CA PHE A 5 0.83 -12.66 20.88
C PHE A 5 0.83 -13.29 19.48
N GLN A 6 0.14 -14.43 19.32
CA GLN A 6 0.02 -15.09 18.04
C GLN A 6 -0.76 -14.22 17.04
N ALA A 7 -1.86 -13.62 17.47
CA ALA A 7 -2.64 -12.73 16.60
C ALA A 7 -1.82 -11.53 16.14
N ILE A 8 -1.04 -10.93 17.04
CA ILE A 8 -0.15 -9.82 16.68
C ILE A 8 0.94 -10.29 15.70
N ALA A 9 1.54 -11.45 15.97
CA ALA A 9 2.57 -12.00 15.09
C ALA A 9 2.02 -12.25 13.68
N PHE A 10 0.80 -12.76 13.57
CA PHE A 10 0.17 -12.99 12.27
C PHE A 10 -0.12 -11.68 11.54
N LYS A 11 -0.59 -10.66 12.24
CA LYS A 11 -0.78 -9.33 11.65
C LYS A 11 0.53 -8.77 11.11
N LEU A 12 1.61 -8.88 11.87
CA LEU A 12 2.92 -8.41 11.44
C LEU A 12 3.42 -9.20 10.22
N ALA A 13 3.18 -10.51 10.17
CA ALA A 13 3.54 -11.34 9.03
C ALA A 13 2.77 -10.91 7.78
N ASP A 14 1.47 -10.66 7.90
CA ASP A 14 0.64 -10.19 6.79
C ASP A 14 1.10 -8.81 6.30
N MET A 15 1.40 -7.91 7.23
CA MET A 15 1.90 -6.57 6.90
C MET A 15 3.23 -6.65 6.15
N ALA A 16 4.16 -7.48 6.64
CA ALA A 16 5.45 -7.66 6.00
C ALA A 16 5.29 -8.22 4.58
N THR A 17 4.39 -9.19 4.41
CA THR A 17 4.11 -9.78 3.10
C THR A 17 3.55 -8.75 2.12
N GLU A 18 2.59 -7.95 2.56
CA GLU A 18 1.98 -6.93 1.71
C GLU A 18 2.99 -5.84 1.34
N ILE A 19 3.82 -5.41 2.28
CA ILE A 19 4.87 -4.41 2.02
C ILE A 19 5.86 -4.95 1.00
N ASP A 20 6.28 -6.19 1.15
CA ASP A 20 7.22 -6.80 0.20
C ASP A 20 6.62 -6.93 -1.20
N ALA A 21 5.37 -7.33 -1.29
CA ALA A 21 4.65 -7.40 -2.55
C ALA A 21 4.54 -6.02 -3.21
N ALA A 22 4.22 -4.99 -2.43
CA ALA A 22 4.15 -3.61 -2.93
C ALA A 22 5.50 -3.16 -3.48
N ARG A 23 6.58 -3.45 -2.75
CA ARG A 23 7.93 -3.11 -3.19
C ARG A 23 8.29 -3.79 -4.49
N LEU A 24 7.96 -5.06 -4.64
CA LEU A 24 8.24 -5.82 -5.86
C LEU A 24 7.49 -5.26 -7.07
N LEU A 25 6.25 -4.81 -6.88
CA LEU A 25 5.50 -4.17 -7.97
C LEU A 25 6.17 -2.87 -8.42
N VAL A 26 6.64 -2.06 -7.48
CA VAL A 26 7.36 -0.82 -7.79
C VAL A 26 8.66 -1.12 -8.52
N LEU A 27 9.42 -2.09 -8.03
CA LEU A 27 10.69 -2.48 -8.66
C LEU A 27 10.49 -3.01 -10.07
N ARG A 28 9.41 -3.77 -10.32
CA ARG A 28 9.08 -4.25 -11.67
C ARG A 28 8.85 -3.09 -12.62
N ALA A 29 8.05 -2.10 -12.22
CA ALA A 29 7.79 -0.95 -13.07
C ALA A 29 9.08 -0.15 -13.36
N ALA A 30 9.91 0.05 -12.34
CA ALA A 30 11.19 0.74 -12.50
C ALA A 30 12.13 -0.02 -13.42
N TRP A 31 12.22 -1.33 -13.28
CA TRP A 31 13.03 -2.17 -14.14
C TRP A 31 12.58 -2.09 -15.59
N MET A 32 11.27 -2.11 -15.84
CA MET A 32 10.73 -1.98 -17.19
C MET A 32 11.12 -0.65 -17.83
N MET A 33 11.07 0.45 -17.06
CA MET A 33 11.53 1.75 -17.55
C MET A 33 13.01 1.70 -17.96
N ASP A 34 13.84 1.09 -17.13
CA ASP A 34 15.27 0.96 -17.40
C ASP A 34 15.54 0.14 -18.67
N GLN A 35 14.64 -0.80 -18.99
CA GLN A 35 14.74 -1.61 -20.20
C GLN A 35 14.12 -0.92 -21.44
N GLY A 36 13.68 0.32 -21.32
CA GLY A 36 13.05 1.04 -22.43
C GLY A 36 11.63 0.61 -22.73
N LYS A 37 11.00 -0.16 -21.84
CA LYS A 37 9.62 -0.59 -21.99
C LYS A 37 8.66 0.44 -21.38
N ASN A 38 7.41 0.41 -21.82
CA ASN A 38 6.39 1.32 -21.29
C ASN A 38 5.66 0.65 -20.11
N PRO A 39 5.87 1.13 -18.87
CA PRO A 39 5.31 0.49 -17.69
C PRO A 39 3.99 1.11 -17.22
N ILE A 40 3.16 1.65 -18.11
CA ILE A 40 1.93 2.33 -17.68
C ILE A 40 1.06 1.41 -16.82
N GLN A 41 0.79 0.18 -17.29
CA GLN A 41 -0.03 -0.78 -16.55
C GLN A 41 0.64 -1.13 -15.23
N GLU A 42 1.91 -1.48 -15.25
CA GLU A 42 2.66 -1.92 -14.08
C GLU A 42 2.86 -0.80 -13.05
N ALA A 43 3.08 0.42 -13.52
CA ALA A 43 3.19 1.58 -12.64
C ALA A 43 1.85 1.87 -11.95
N SER A 44 0.73 1.75 -12.68
CA SER A 44 -0.59 1.94 -12.11
C SER A 44 -0.94 0.84 -11.11
N MET A 45 -0.55 -0.41 -11.38
CA MET A 45 -0.71 -1.51 -10.42
C MET A 45 0.11 -1.24 -9.15
N ALA A 46 1.35 -0.79 -9.30
CA ALA A 46 2.21 -0.48 -8.17
C ALA A 46 1.63 0.66 -7.33
N LYS A 47 1.16 1.73 -7.96
CA LYS A 47 0.54 2.85 -7.28
C LYS A 47 -0.72 2.43 -6.52
N LEU A 48 -1.60 1.69 -7.19
CA LEU A 48 -2.83 1.21 -6.60
C LEU A 48 -2.56 0.33 -5.36
N PHE A 49 -1.73 -0.69 -5.53
CA PHE A 49 -1.47 -1.65 -4.47
C PHE A 49 -0.69 -1.03 -3.32
N ALA A 50 0.38 -0.29 -3.63
CA ALA A 50 1.22 0.31 -2.59
C ALA A 50 0.46 1.33 -1.75
N SER A 51 -0.38 2.17 -2.36
CA SER A 51 -1.15 3.16 -1.61
C SER A 51 -2.20 2.50 -0.72
N GLU A 52 -2.86 1.45 -1.19
CA GLU A 52 -3.84 0.72 -0.37
C GLU A 52 -3.17 -0.07 0.75
N VAL A 53 -2.01 -0.66 0.47
CA VAL A 53 -1.20 -1.35 1.51
C VAL A 53 -0.76 -0.36 2.58
N ALA A 54 -0.30 0.83 2.18
CA ALA A 54 0.13 1.85 3.14
C ALA A 54 -0.99 2.22 4.11
N VAL A 55 -2.22 2.35 3.63
CA VAL A 55 -3.37 2.63 4.49
C VAL A 55 -3.66 1.47 5.42
N ARG A 56 -3.71 0.23 4.90
CA ARG A 56 -4.00 -0.96 5.73
C ARG A 56 -2.94 -1.18 6.79
N VAL A 57 -1.66 -1.12 6.38
CA VAL A 57 -0.53 -1.39 7.29
C VAL A 57 -0.46 -0.33 8.38
N SER A 58 -0.62 0.95 8.05
CA SER A 58 -0.58 2.00 9.05
C SER A 58 -1.76 1.90 10.02
N ARG A 59 -2.95 1.50 9.53
CA ARG A 59 -4.11 1.26 10.39
C ARG A 59 -3.86 0.11 11.36
N GLU A 60 -3.32 -1.01 10.87
CA GLU A 60 -3.00 -2.15 11.73
C GLU A 60 -1.92 -1.79 12.74
N ALA A 61 -0.92 -1.01 12.35
CA ALA A 61 0.11 -0.54 13.25
C ALA A 61 -0.49 0.33 14.38
N MET A 62 -1.46 1.19 14.05
CA MET A 62 -2.17 1.97 15.06
C MET A 62 -2.92 1.08 16.04
N GLN A 63 -3.56 0.01 15.56
CA GLN A 63 -4.26 -0.94 16.43
C GLN A 63 -3.31 -1.69 17.35
N ILE A 64 -2.14 -2.08 16.85
CA ILE A 64 -1.12 -2.76 17.64
C ILE A 64 -0.63 -1.85 18.77
N HIS A 65 -0.45 -0.56 18.48
CA HIS A 65 -0.07 0.43 19.51
C HIS A 65 -1.22 0.75 20.47
N GLY A 66 -2.45 0.34 20.14
CA GLY A 66 -3.61 0.63 20.97
C GLY A 66 -3.89 2.12 21.02
N GLY A 67 -4.27 2.62 22.21
CA GLY A 67 -4.59 4.03 22.41
C GLY A 67 -3.43 4.96 22.07
N TYR A 68 -2.21 4.51 22.22
CA TYR A 68 -1.03 5.33 21.92
C TYR A 68 -0.92 5.66 20.43
N GLY A 69 -1.41 4.81 19.55
CA GLY A 69 -1.39 5.07 18.11
C GLY A 69 -2.22 6.28 17.69
N GLN A 70 -3.14 6.71 18.55
CA GLN A 70 -3.99 7.87 18.28
C GLN A 70 -3.36 9.20 18.70
N MET A 71 -2.27 9.15 19.46
CA MET A 71 -1.64 10.33 20.02
C MET A 71 -0.61 10.92 19.05
N ARG A 72 -0.55 12.27 19.00
CA ARG A 72 0.31 12.98 18.03
C ARG A 72 1.79 12.74 18.21
N GLU A 73 2.23 12.47 19.44
CA GLU A 73 3.64 12.21 19.74
C GLU A 73 4.11 10.85 19.22
N PHE A 74 3.20 9.98 18.77
CA PHE A 74 3.57 8.68 18.21
C PHE A 74 3.48 8.73 16.68
N PRO A 75 4.58 8.44 15.95
CA PRO A 75 4.63 8.62 14.50
C PRO A 75 3.68 7.73 13.70
N VAL A 76 3.21 6.60 14.25
CA VAL A 76 2.33 5.69 13.53
C VAL A 76 1.02 6.37 13.08
N GLY A 77 0.43 7.22 13.92
CA GLY A 77 -0.78 7.97 13.57
C GLY A 77 -0.52 8.95 12.42
N ARG A 78 0.62 9.60 12.44
CA ARG A 78 1.04 10.51 11.38
C ARG A 78 1.21 9.76 10.05
N PHE A 79 1.86 8.61 10.09
CA PHE A 79 2.06 7.79 8.89
C PHE A 79 0.73 7.36 8.28
N HIS A 80 -0.24 7.00 9.11
CA HIS A 80 -1.57 6.63 8.62
C HIS A 80 -2.26 7.81 7.94
N ARG A 81 -2.21 9.00 8.54
CA ARG A 81 -2.80 10.20 7.95
C ARG A 81 -2.15 10.54 6.61
N ASP A 82 -0.82 10.45 6.55
CA ASP A 82 -0.08 10.70 5.32
C ASP A 82 -0.45 9.68 4.23
N ALA A 83 -0.61 8.42 4.59
CA ALA A 83 -1.01 7.38 3.64
C ALA A 83 -2.38 7.65 3.03
N LEU A 84 -3.34 8.14 3.81
CA LEU A 84 -4.67 8.52 3.31
C LEU A 84 -4.58 9.63 2.27
N VAL A 85 -3.69 10.61 2.48
CA VAL A 85 -3.46 11.68 1.51
C VAL A 85 -2.95 11.13 0.18
N TYR A 86 -2.04 10.16 0.21
CA TYR A 86 -1.51 9.55 -1.02
C TYR A 86 -2.56 8.82 -1.82
N VAL A 87 -3.53 8.19 -1.20
CA VAL A 87 -4.61 7.50 -1.91
C VAL A 87 -5.45 8.50 -2.73
N VAL A 88 -5.65 9.70 -2.21
CA VAL A 88 -6.49 10.72 -2.84
C VAL A 88 -5.68 11.67 -3.71
N GLY A 89 -4.46 12.04 -3.27
CA GLY A 89 -3.72 13.20 -3.80
C GLY A 89 -3.12 13.01 -5.19
N GLU A 90 -2.76 11.79 -5.59
CA GLU A 90 -2.05 11.52 -6.84
C GLU A 90 -2.86 10.68 -7.82
N GLY A 91 -4.17 10.78 -7.75
CA GLY A 91 -5.10 9.96 -8.51
C GLY A 91 -5.70 8.90 -7.60
N THR A 92 -7.01 8.79 -7.67
CA THR A 92 -7.75 7.86 -6.83
C THR A 92 -7.44 6.42 -7.23
N SER A 93 -7.70 5.48 -6.33
CA SER A 93 -7.62 4.04 -6.64
C SER A 93 -8.51 3.67 -7.82
N GLU A 94 -9.66 4.32 -7.97
CA GLU A 94 -10.55 4.08 -9.11
C GLU A 94 -9.93 4.51 -10.44
N ILE A 95 -9.24 5.66 -10.47
CA ILE A 95 -8.54 6.12 -11.67
C ILE A 95 -7.42 5.15 -12.02
N GLN A 96 -6.68 4.65 -11.04
CA GLN A 96 -5.65 3.64 -11.29
C GLN A 96 -6.25 2.37 -11.88
N ARG A 97 -7.41 1.93 -11.37
CA ARG A 97 -8.11 0.77 -11.91
C ARG A 97 -8.57 0.99 -13.35
N GLN A 98 -9.02 2.21 -13.68
CA GLN A 98 -9.41 2.55 -15.05
C GLN A 98 -8.20 2.47 -16.00
N ILE A 99 -7.06 2.99 -15.58
CA ILE A 99 -5.83 2.94 -16.39
C ILE A 99 -5.42 1.50 -16.64
N ILE A 100 -5.42 0.67 -15.59
CA ILE A 100 -5.07 -0.74 -15.69
C ILE A 100 -6.02 -1.46 -16.65
N ALA A 101 -7.31 -1.29 -16.48
CA ALA A 101 -8.31 -1.92 -17.31
C ALA A 101 -8.14 -1.53 -18.78
N LYS A 102 -7.90 -0.27 -19.04
CA LYS A 102 -7.68 0.23 -20.42
C LYS A 102 -6.43 -0.40 -21.03
N GLN A 103 -5.34 -0.50 -20.27
CA GLN A 103 -4.11 -1.12 -20.76
C GLN A 103 -4.29 -2.62 -21.05
N MET A 104 -5.21 -3.27 -20.38
CA MET A 104 -5.56 -4.67 -20.62
C MET A 104 -6.57 -4.86 -21.76
N GLY A 105 -7.02 -3.76 -22.36
CA GLY A 105 -8.03 -3.80 -23.43
C GLY A 105 -9.45 -3.94 -22.90
N LEU A 106 -9.70 -3.62 -21.65
CA LEU A 106 -11.00 -3.70 -21.02
C LEU A 106 -11.58 -2.29 -20.82
N GLY A 107 -12.88 -2.24 -20.61
CA GLY A 107 -13.54 -1.00 -20.20
C GLY A 107 -13.72 0.03 -21.31
N GLY A 108 -13.78 -0.38 -22.51
CA GLY A 108 -14.11 0.47 -23.66
C GLY A 108 -13.14 1.55 -23.96
#